data_d571fb1114b0d97330b34b58a0d7e252
#
_entry.id   d571fb1114b0d97330b34b58a0d7e252
#
_cell.length_a   1.000
_cell.length_b   1.000
_cell.length_c   1.000
_cell.angle_alpha   90.00
_cell.angle_beta   90.00
_cell.angle_gamma   90.00
#
_symmetry.space_group_name_H-M   'P 1'
#
loop_
_entity.id
_entity.type
_entity.pdbx_description
1 polymer ?
#
loop_
_entity_poly.entity_id
_entity_poly.type
_entity_poly.pdbx_seq_one_letter_code
_entity_poly.pdbx_strand_id
1 'polypeptide(L)'
;MKIIHRFFFGAMILFGIGCAASLSSPIADPRADRERMSATDDPGCTASTLVSTGGAFPKDSRTLAIRWTGYTNYELAYNGQIILLDAHFDRGSMFPPLGFTAADIKRANVILLGHGHLDHMSDAASVGARTGAIVVGAPVTTDKLKTQAIDPKQIRTVTGRGGELLEFPGYKVEPILGRHGEPPKNVTEAFDNALKATAPAPTKEQIAERNKIRERGTNDPRVVTEGTIAYLITLDNGFRIMFRDSGGAITDYEKAAMARIGRVDVALVAVSASFLHTLTSQRALEHVRAYKPDVYVPGHHDAPFNGLWRATEPLFQMIKDENPNIITVSRGYREPICFDTENNIQRRQGR
;
A
#
# COMPACT_ATOMS: atom_id res chain seq x y z
N MET A 1 11.59 -40.22 -73.45
CA MET A 1 10.67 -40.45 -74.55
C MET A 1 9.29 -40.04 -74.15
N LYS A 2 8.73 -39.12 -74.90
CA LYS A 2 7.38 -38.58 -74.97
C LYS A 2 6.99 -37.51 -73.96
N ILE A 3 7.00 -36.30 -74.50
CA ILE A 3 6.31 -35.07 -74.30
C ILE A 3 4.79 -35.30 -74.43
N ILE A 4 3.99 -34.68 -73.56
CA ILE A 4 2.68 -34.15 -73.94
C ILE A 4 2.40 -32.88 -73.12
N HIS A 5 2.27 -31.80 -73.86
CA HIS A 5 1.67 -30.53 -73.44
C HIS A 5 0.18 -30.68 -73.30
N ARG A 6 -0.41 -30.00 -72.34
CA ARG A 6 -1.74 -29.34 -72.54
C ARG A 6 -1.94 -28.14 -71.62
N PHE A 7 -2.23 -27.06 -72.28
CA PHE A 7 -2.81 -25.80 -71.85
C PHE A 7 -4.16 -26.01 -71.10
N PHE A 8 -4.49 -25.19 -70.10
CA PHE A 8 -5.69 -24.39 -70.23
C PHE A 8 -5.97 -23.51 -68.98
N PHE A 9 -6.26 -22.28 -69.28
CA PHE A 9 -7.17 -21.30 -68.73
C PHE A 9 -7.05 -20.81 -67.27
N GLY A 10 -6.87 -19.51 -67.22
CA GLY A 10 -6.96 -18.66 -66.06
C GLY A 10 -8.40 -18.52 -65.53
N ALA A 11 -8.43 -18.41 -64.24
CA ALA A 11 -9.55 -17.77 -63.52
C ALA A 11 -8.95 -16.71 -62.63
N MET A 12 -9.15 -15.49 -63.02
CA MET A 12 -8.80 -14.27 -62.28
C MET A 12 -9.79 -14.13 -61.15
N ILE A 13 -9.45 -14.57 -59.95
CA ILE A 13 -10.22 -14.29 -58.75
C ILE A 13 -9.69 -12.99 -58.16
N LEU A 14 -10.49 -11.95 -58.33
CA LEU A 14 -10.33 -10.69 -57.61
C LEU A 14 -10.55 -10.93 -56.10
N PHE A 15 -9.46 -11.04 -55.34
CA PHE A 15 -9.51 -10.90 -53.90
C PHE A 15 -9.66 -9.42 -53.56
N GLY A 16 -10.86 -9.04 -53.15
CA GLY A 16 -11.12 -7.75 -52.53
C GLY A 16 -10.29 -7.67 -51.22
N ILE A 17 -9.32 -6.74 -51.20
CA ILE A 17 -8.59 -6.40 -49.97
C ILE A 17 -9.59 -5.63 -49.11
N GLY A 18 -10.28 -6.35 -48.23
CA GLY A 18 -10.97 -5.77 -47.09
C GLY A 18 -9.93 -5.20 -46.14
N CYS A 19 -9.77 -3.87 -46.11
CA CYS A 19 -9.10 -3.20 -45.01
C CYS A 19 -9.92 -3.46 -43.72
N ALA A 20 -9.52 -4.47 -42.98
CA ALA A 20 -9.87 -4.58 -41.59
C ALA A 20 -9.15 -3.44 -40.85
N ALA A 21 -9.85 -2.36 -40.58
CA ALA A 21 -9.41 -1.33 -39.67
C ALA A 21 -9.31 -1.98 -38.30
N SER A 22 -8.08 -2.30 -37.89
CA SER A 22 -7.78 -2.62 -36.50
C SER A 22 -8.16 -1.40 -35.68
N LEU A 23 -9.27 -1.46 -34.98
CA LEU A 23 -9.59 -0.55 -33.89
C LEU A 23 -8.56 -0.82 -32.78
N SER A 24 -7.37 -0.23 -32.91
CA SER A 24 -6.45 -0.09 -31.78
C SER A 24 -7.18 0.79 -30.77
N SER A 25 -7.59 0.19 -29.65
CA SER A 25 -8.03 0.96 -28.49
C SER A 25 -6.97 2.00 -28.18
N PRO A 26 -7.31 3.27 -27.97
CA PRO A 26 -6.34 4.29 -27.65
C PRO A 26 -5.60 3.84 -26.38
N ILE A 27 -4.27 3.70 -26.48
CA ILE A 27 -3.39 3.51 -25.33
C ILE A 27 -3.67 4.69 -24.42
N ALA A 28 -4.17 4.43 -23.21
CA ALA A 28 -4.43 5.47 -22.23
C ALA A 28 -3.14 6.25 -21.99
N ASP A 29 -3.19 7.57 -22.19
CA ASP A 29 -2.04 8.45 -22.00
C ASP A 29 -1.72 8.50 -20.49
N PRO A 30 -0.53 8.05 -20.06
CA PRO A 30 -0.12 8.13 -18.66
C PRO A 30 -0.13 9.56 -18.08
N ARG A 31 -0.07 10.58 -18.94
CA ARG A 31 -0.17 11.98 -18.53
C ARG A 31 -1.60 12.36 -18.18
N ALA A 32 -2.59 11.90 -18.94
CA ALA A 32 -4.01 12.14 -18.67
C ALA A 32 -4.44 11.49 -17.34
N ASP A 33 -3.81 10.37 -16.95
CA ASP A 33 -4.07 9.71 -15.66
C ASP A 33 -3.41 10.44 -14.48
N ARG A 34 -2.26 11.10 -14.69
CA ARG A 34 -1.65 11.99 -13.69
C ARG A 34 -2.47 13.26 -13.45
N GLU A 35 -3.03 13.87 -14.47
CA GLU A 35 -3.88 15.06 -14.36
C GLU A 35 -5.20 14.76 -13.65
N ARG A 36 -5.72 13.54 -13.76
CA ARG A 36 -6.96 13.11 -13.09
C ARG A 36 -6.80 12.80 -11.60
N MET A 37 -5.58 12.58 -11.13
CA MET A 37 -5.28 12.30 -9.71
C MET A 37 -4.85 13.53 -8.93
N SER A 38 -4.75 14.70 -9.55
CA SER A 38 -4.40 15.94 -8.88
C SER A 38 -5.51 16.98 -9.06
N ALA A 39 -6.19 17.34 -7.98
CA ALA A 39 -6.89 18.62 -7.90
C ALA A 39 -5.79 19.70 -7.84
N THR A 40 -5.50 20.32 -8.98
CA THR A 40 -4.24 21.04 -9.24
C THR A 40 -4.03 22.31 -8.39
N ASP A 41 -5.07 22.85 -7.73
CA ASP A 41 -4.98 24.08 -6.94
C ASP A 41 -5.41 23.92 -5.47
N ASP A 42 -5.63 22.67 -5.00
CA ASP A 42 -5.99 22.41 -3.63
C ASP A 42 -4.74 22.29 -2.75
N PRO A 43 -4.55 23.13 -1.72
CA PRO A 43 -3.41 23.03 -0.81
C PRO A 43 -3.30 21.66 -0.13
N GLY A 44 -4.42 20.98 0.11
CA GLY A 44 -4.44 19.61 0.63
C GLY A 44 -3.89 18.58 -0.36
N CYS A 45 -3.78 18.93 -1.65
CA CYS A 45 -3.31 18.07 -2.72
C CYS A 45 -1.99 18.51 -3.37
N THR A 46 -1.45 19.65 -2.99
CA THR A 46 -0.21 20.19 -3.56
C THR A 46 0.92 20.27 -2.53
N ALA A 47 0.60 20.53 -1.26
CA ALA A 47 1.60 20.68 -0.20
C ALA A 47 2.06 19.31 0.31
N SER A 48 3.37 19.16 0.54
CA SER A 48 3.97 18.00 1.18
C SER A 48 3.88 18.02 2.72
N THR A 49 3.22 19.04 3.30
CA THR A 49 2.95 19.09 4.75
C THR A 49 1.80 18.15 5.09
N LEU A 50 2.05 17.23 6.01
CA LEU A 50 1.02 16.32 6.50
C LEU A 50 -0.11 17.09 7.20
N VAL A 51 -1.36 16.65 6.99
CA VAL A 51 -2.51 17.23 7.70
C VAL A 51 -2.37 16.99 9.20
N SER A 52 -1.87 15.83 9.60
CA SER A 52 -1.61 15.48 11.00
C SER A 52 -0.59 16.39 11.68
N THR A 53 0.34 17.00 10.93
CA THR A 53 1.37 17.92 11.46
C THR A 53 0.98 19.41 11.32
N GLY A 54 -0.21 19.73 10.83
CA GLY A 54 -0.70 21.10 10.68
C GLY A 54 -0.96 21.53 9.24
N GLY A 55 -0.77 20.66 8.26
CA GLY A 55 -1.12 20.92 6.87
C GLY A 55 -2.63 21.11 6.66
N ALA A 56 -2.98 21.62 5.49
CA ALA A 56 -4.38 21.82 5.10
C ALA A 56 -5.05 20.50 4.72
N PHE A 57 -6.31 20.34 5.08
CA PHE A 57 -7.20 19.34 4.47
C PHE A 57 -7.47 19.68 3.01
N PRO A 58 -7.82 18.70 2.16
CA PRO A 58 -8.47 18.97 0.90
C PRO A 58 -9.70 19.86 1.09
N LYS A 59 -9.88 20.85 0.21
CA LYS A 59 -11.01 21.79 0.29
C LYS A 59 -12.35 21.10 0.00
N ASP A 60 -12.35 20.20 -0.98
CA ASP A 60 -13.54 19.40 -1.30
C ASP A 60 -13.60 18.19 -0.37
N SER A 61 -14.71 18.05 0.35
CA SER A 61 -14.98 16.94 1.27
C SER A 61 -15.01 15.56 0.58
N ARG A 62 -15.17 15.51 -0.75
CA ARG A 62 -15.11 14.30 -1.56
C ARG A 62 -13.68 13.90 -1.96
N THR A 63 -12.73 14.78 -1.72
CA THR A 63 -11.32 14.52 -2.05
C THR A 63 -10.64 13.76 -0.93
N LEU A 64 -10.09 12.59 -1.26
CA LEU A 64 -9.19 11.82 -0.41
C LEU A 64 -7.75 12.17 -0.77
N ALA A 65 -6.96 12.64 0.20
CA ALA A 65 -5.52 12.80 0.05
C ALA A 65 -4.79 11.68 0.80
N ILE A 66 -3.90 10.98 0.09
CA ILE A 66 -3.03 9.93 0.64
C ILE A 66 -1.59 10.42 0.55
N ARG A 67 -0.83 10.30 1.65
CA ARG A 67 0.60 10.63 1.71
C ARG A 67 1.37 9.47 2.31
N TRP A 68 2.40 9.03 1.59
CA TRP A 68 3.31 8.01 2.07
C TRP A 68 4.37 8.60 3.00
N THR A 69 4.61 7.96 4.14
CA THR A 69 5.55 8.41 5.18
C THR A 69 6.60 7.34 5.52
N GLY A 70 6.91 6.50 4.55
CA GLY A 70 7.93 5.45 4.67
C GLY A 70 7.36 4.10 5.13
N TYR A 71 8.04 3.03 4.80
CA TYR A 71 7.56 1.66 4.98
C TYR A 71 6.14 1.50 4.43
N THR A 72 5.20 1.02 5.25
CA THR A 72 3.76 1.02 4.95
C THR A 72 3.00 2.09 5.71
N ASN A 73 3.71 3.11 6.21
CA ASN A 73 3.06 4.20 6.91
C ASN A 73 2.45 5.18 5.91
N TYR A 74 1.17 5.47 6.08
CA TYR A 74 0.45 6.45 5.27
C TYR A 74 -0.40 7.36 6.14
N GLU A 75 -0.56 8.60 5.70
CA GLU A 75 -1.62 9.48 6.17
C GLU A 75 -2.72 9.53 5.13
N LEU A 76 -3.95 9.27 5.53
CA LEU A 76 -5.16 9.49 4.75
C LEU A 76 -5.92 10.66 5.36
N ALA A 77 -6.20 11.68 4.55
CA ALA A 77 -7.01 12.83 4.96
C ALA A 77 -8.27 12.90 4.09
N TYR A 78 -9.44 12.78 4.73
CA TYR A 78 -10.74 12.74 4.06
C TYR A 78 -11.82 13.35 4.97
N ASN A 79 -12.61 14.29 4.46
CA ASN A 79 -13.78 14.86 5.13
C ASN A 79 -13.52 15.23 6.61
N GLY A 80 -12.42 15.95 6.87
CA GLY A 80 -12.03 16.36 8.22
C GLY A 80 -11.46 15.25 9.11
N GLN A 81 -11.34 14.02 8.63
CA GLN A 81 -10.77 12.89 9.34
C GLN A 81 -9.32 12.63 8.91
N ILE A 82 -8.49 12.21 9.84
CA ILE A 82 -7.12 11.77 9.63
C ILE A 82 -6.99 10.32 10.07
N ILE A 83 -6.68 9.45 9.13
CA ILE A 83 -6.40 8.03 9.35
C ILE A 83 -4.91 7.82 9.16
N LEU A 84 -4.21 7.33 10.16
CA LEU A 84 -2.84 6.88 10.03
C LEU A 84 -2.84 5.35 9.84
N LEU A 85 -2.16 4.91 8.80
CA LEU A 85 -1.91 3.50 8.55
C LEU A 85 -0.49 3.22 8.99
N ASP A 86 -0.33 2.36 9.98
CA ASP A 86 0.88 2.16 10.76
C ASP A 86 1.39 3.45 11.44
N ALA A 87 2.41 3.33 12.28
CA ALA A 87 3.00 4.46 12.99
C ALA A 87 4.46 4.18 13.36
N HIS A 88 5.35 4.40 12.41
CA HIS A 88 6.81 4.30 12.57
C HIS A 88 7.47 5.50 11.89
N PHE A 89 7.58 6.61 12.62
CA PHE A 89 8.05 7.90 12.10
C PHE A 89 9.46 8.22 12.60
N ASP A 90 9.76 7.93 13.88
CA ASP A 90 11.09 8.10 14.48
C ASP A 90 11.93 6.85 14.19
N ARG A 91 12.43 6.76 12.96
CA ARG A 91 13.06 5.55 12.40
C ARG A 91 14.53 5.39 12.78
N GLY A 92 15.12 6.41 13.39
CA GLY A 92 16.54 6.46 13.74
C GLY A 92 17.44 6.95 12.62
N SER A 93 18.69 7.20 13.00
CA SER A 93 19.69 7.86 12.14
C SER A 93 20.21 7.00 10.97
N MET A 94 19.84 5.72 10.93
CA MET A 94 20.16 4.83 9.80
C MET A 94 19.27 5.05 8.57
N PHE A 95 18.21 5.84 8.71
CA PHE A 95 17.20 6.03 7.66
C PHE A 95 17.18 7.45 7.13
N PRO A 96 16.84 7.67 5.86
CA PRO A 96 16.59 9.02 5.36
C PRO A 96 15.51 9.72 6.20
N PRO A 97 15.70 11.01 6.50
CA PRO A 97 14.75 11.76 7.32
C PRO A 97 13.42 11.93 6.57
N LEU A 98 12.31 11.78 7.29
CA LEU A 98 10.97 12.03 6.76
C LEU A 98 10.63 13.51 6.65
N GLY A 99 11.45 14.39 7.29
CA GLY A 99 11.22 15.82 7.38
C GLY A 99 10.17 16.20 8.43
N PHE A 100 9.82 15.27 9.30
CA PHE A 100 9.02 15.44 10.52
C PHE A 100 9.34 14.28 11.47
N THR A 101 8.89 14.39 12.72
CA THR A 101 9.02 13.37 13.78
C THR A 101 7.64 12.95 14.29
N ALA A 102 7.59 11.87 15.06
CA ALA A 102 6.37 11.47 15.75
C ALA A 102 5.81 12.60 16.65
N ALA A 103 6.70 13.45 17.22
CA ALA A 103 6.31 14.58 18.06
C ALA A 103 5.59 15.71 17.29
N ASP A 104 5.78 15.81 16.00
CA ASP A 104 5.13 16.82 15.14
C ASP A 104 3.68 16.47 14.81
N ILE A 105 3.27 15.21 14.98
CA ILE A 105 1.90 14.78 14.75
C ILE A 105 1.01 15.30 15.88
N LYS A 106 0.12 16.24 15.56
CA LYS A 106 -0.78 16.91 16.51
C LYS A 106 -2.23 16.44 16.40
N ARG A 107 -2.59 15.81 15.28
CA ARG A 107 -3.97 15.39 14.97
C ARG A 107 -3.96 14.01 14.33
N ALA A 108 -4.79 13.11 14.84
CA ALA A 108 -5.18 11.86 14.22
C ALA A 108 -6.51 11.41 14.83
N ASN A 109 -7.38 10.78 14.08
CA ASN A 109 -8.63 10.22 14.57
C ASN A 109 -8.48 8.73 14.85
N VAL A 110 -7.77 8.01 14.00
CA VAL A 110 -7.49 6.58 14.15
C VAL A 110 -6.09 6.24 13.65
N ILE A 111 -5.49 5.24 14.27
CA ILE A 111 -4.25 4.59 13.83
C ILE A 111 -4.58 3.11 13.60
N LEU A 112 -4.46 2.64 12.38
CA LEU A 112 -4.69 1.25 12.00
C LEU A 112 -3.35 0.54 11.85
N LEU A 113 -3.03 -0.38 12.77
CA LEU A 113 -1.77 -1.12 12.78
C LEU A 113 -1.95 -2.45 12.06
N GLY A 114 -1.24 -2.65 10.96
CA GLY A 114 -1.29 -3.91 10.25
C GLY A 114 -0.66 -5.04 11.06
N HIS A 115 0.46 -4.80 11.76
CA HIS A 115 1.00 -5.75 12.74
C HIS A 115 1.96 -5.10 13.76
N GLY A 116 2.45 -5.89 14.71
CA GLY A 116 3.15 -5.40 15.90
C GLY A 116 4.67 -5.27 15.76
N HIS A 117 5.29 -5.43 14.59
CA HIS A 117 6.72 -5.21 14.47
C HIS A 117 7.09 -3.72 14.64
N LEU A 118 8.36 -3.46 14.97
CA LEU A 118 8.84 -2.11 15.29
C LEU A 118 8.57 -1.09 14.17
N ASP A 119 8.73 -1.50 12.93
CA ASP A 119 8.60 -0.68 11.72
C ASP A 119 7.16 -0.36 11.30
N HIS A 120 6.19 -0.85 12.09
CA HIS A 120 4.76 -0.59 11.92
C HIS A 120 4.12 0.10 13.14
N MET A 121 4.59 -0.19 14.39
CA MET A 121 3.88 0.27 15.57
C MET A 121 4.69 1.13 16.54
N SER A 122 5.99 1.35 16.32
CA SER A 122 6.88 1.90 17.35
C SER A 122 6.45 3.27 17.92
N ASP A 123 5.76 4.08 17.16
CA ASP A 123 5.30 5.41 17.59
C ASP A 123 3.79 5.47 17.87
N ALA A 124 3.06 4.35 17.67
CA ALA A 124 1.61 4.33 17.78
C ALA A 124 1.09 4.75 19.17
N ALA A 125 1.72 4.28 20.23
CA ALA A 125 1.31 4.63 21.58
C ALA A 125 1.53 6.13 21.88
N SER A 126 2.69 6.69 21.53
CA SER A 126 3.01 8.09 21.79
C SER A 126 2.17 9.06 20.94
N VAL A 127 1.91 8.70 19.69
CA VAL A 127 1.03 9.47 18.80
C VAL A 127 -0.41 9.35 19.26
N GLY A 128 -0.90 8.14 19.56
CA GLY A 128 -2.24 7.90 20.07
C GLY A 128 -2.52 8.69 21.36
N ALA A 129 -1.63 8.59 22.35
CA ALA A 129 -1.76 9.32 23.62
C ALA A 129 -1.83 10.84 23.42
N ARG A 130 -1.02 11.39 22.49
CA ARG A 130 -0.99 12.84 22.23
C ARG A 130 -2.20 13.34 21.46
N THR A 131 -2.69 12.58 20.49
CA THR A 131 -3.75 13.01 19.58
C THR A 131 -5.15 12.61 20.06
N GLY A 132 -5.26 11.69 21.01
CA GLY A 132 -6.52 11.07 21.39
C GLY A 132 -7.04 10.01 20.40
N ALA A 133 -6.23 9.66 19.39
CA ALA A 133 -6.63 8.69 18.36
C ALA A 133 -6.96 7.31 18.95
N ILE A 134 -7.94 6.65 18.35
CA ILE A 134 -8.18 5.22 18.58
C ILE A 134 -7.08 4.44 17.86
N VAL A 135 -6.44 3.51 18.56
CA VAL A 135 -5.39 2.63 17.99
C VAL A 135 -5.94 1.22 17.85
N VAL A 136 -5.97 0.72 16.63
CA VAL A 136 -6.56 -0.57 16.27
C VAL A 136 -5.44 -1.54 15.89
N GLY A 137 -5.52 -2.78 16.38
CA GLY A 137 -4.55 -3.82 16.02
C GLY A 137 -4.98 -5.22 16.48
N ALA A 138 -4.24 -6.23 16.04
CA ALA A 138 -4.41 -7.61 16.47
C ALA A 138 -4.13 -7.79 17.98
N PRO A 139 -4.59 -8.88 18.62
CA PRO A 139 -4.35 -9.14 20.06
C PRO A 139 -2.89 -8.97 20.47
N VAL A 140 -1.94 -9.58 19.74
CA VAL A 140 -0.50 -9.51 20.06
C VAL A 140 0.04 -8.07 19.95
N THR A 141 -0.48 -7.26 19.03
CA THR A 141 -0.13 -5.85 18.86
C THR A 141 -0.72 -5.00 19.99
N THR A 142 -1.99 -5.19 20.32
CA THR A 142 -2.66 -4.44 21.38
C THR A 142 -2.17 -4.82 22.78
N ASP A 143 -1.75 -6.06 23.00
CA ASP A 143 -1.08 -6.47 24.25
C ASP A 143 0.24 -5.71 24.43
N LYS A 144 1.00 -5.51 23.35
CA LYS A 144 2.21 -4.67 23.41
C LYS A 144 1.87 -3.20 23.68
N LEU A 145 0.82 -2.63 23.05
CA LEU A 145 0.38 -1.26 23.32
C LEU A 145 -0.01 -1.03 24.78
N LYS A 146 -0.69 -1.99 25.43
CA LYS A 146 -1.08 -1.92 26.83
C LYS A 146 0.12 -1.82 27.79
N THR A 147 1.33 -2.18 27.36
CA THR A 147 2.56 -2.02 28.14
C THR A 147 3.20 -0.64 27.98
N GLN A 148 2.62 0.24 27.15
CA GLN A 148 3.13 1.57 26.83
C GLN A 148 2.23 2.67 27.40
N ALA A 149 2.71 3.92 27.34
CA ALA A 149 1.98 5.07 27.89
C ALA A 149 0.86 5.55 26.94
N ILE A 150 -0.23 4.81 26.87
CA ILE A 150 -1.46 5.14 26.14
C ILE A 150 -2.67 4.78 27.00
N ASP A 151 -3.76 5.58 26.92
CA ASP A 151 -5.01 5.24 27.62
C ASP A 151 -5.58 3.92 27.03
N PRO A 152 -5.82 2.89 27.85
CA PRO A 152 -6.43 1.64 27.39
C PRO A 152 -7.77 1.83 26.67
N LYS A 153 -8.51 2.90 26.95
CA LYS A 153 -9.76 3.24 26.26
C LYS A 153 -9.57 3.58 24.78
N GLN A 154 -8.38 3.99 24.39
CA GLN A 154 -8.02 4.27 22.99
C GLN A 154 -7.68 2.99 22.21
N ILE A 155 -7.45 1.86 22.86
CA ILE A 155 -7.03 0.63 22.22
C ILE A 155 -8.26 -0.19 21.77
N ARG A 156 -8.29 -0.60 20.53
CA ARG A 156 -9.29 -1.52 19.96
C ARG A 156 -8.59 -2.76 19.43
N THR A 157 -8.91 -3.89 20.02
CA THR A 157 -8.40 -5.20 19.57
C THR A 157 -9.37 -5.76 18.54
N VAL A 158 -8.84 -6.24 17.42
CA VAL A 158 -9.58 -6.88 16.32
C VAL A 158 -8.91 -8.18 15.93
N THR A 159 -9.66 -9.14 15.44
CA THR A 159 -9.13 -10.44 15.00
C THR A 159 -9.07 -10.61 13.49
N GLY A 160 -9.90 -9.85 12.77
CA GLY A 160 -10.02 -9.93 11.31
C GLY A 160 -10.62 -11.24 10.80
N ARG A 161 -11.24 -12.05 11.69
CA ARG A 161 -11.80 -13.36 11.34
C ARG A 161 -13.23 -13.29 10.77
N GLY A 162 -13.68 -12.07 10.43
CA GLY A 162 -14.97 -11.78 9.85
C GLY A 162 -16.02 -11.29 10.87
N GLY A 163 -16.99 -10.52 10.38
CA GLY A 163 -18.08 -9.95 11.19
C GLY A 163 -17.71 -8.73 12.04
N GLU A 164 -16.45 -8.31 12.02
CA GLU A 164 -15.99 -7.10 12.72
C GLU A 164 -16.11 -5.88 11.79
N LEU A 165 -16.75 -4.82 12.28
CA LEU A 165 -16.87 -3.55 11.59
C LEU A 165 -16.67 -2.41 12.58
N LEU A 166 -15.72 -1.53 12.29
CA LEU A 166 -15.48 -0.32 13.05
C LEU A 166 -16.06 0.86 12.27
N GLU A 167 -16.95 1.62 12.90
CA GLU A 167 -17.60 2.77 12.28
C GLU A 167 -17.01 4.07 12.82
N PHE A 168 -16.65 4.96 11.91
CA PHE A 168 -16.09 6.29 12.17
C PHE A 168 -16.88 7.35 11.38
N PRO A 169 -16.82 8.63 11.76
CA PRO A 169 -17.43 9.69 10.96
C PRO A 169 -16.85 9.72 9.53
N GLY A 170 -17.69 9.47 8.53
CA GLY A 170 -17.31 9.53 7.13
C GLY A 170 -16.73 8.24 6.52
N TYR A 171 -16.52 7.19 7.32
CA TYR A 171 -16.01 5.92 6.81
C TYR A 171 -16.22 4.77 7.79
N LYS A 172 -16.03 3.57 7.30
CA LYS A 172 -15.99 2.33 8.10
C LYS A 172 -14.80 1.47 7.73
N VAL A 173 -14.34 0.70 8.70
CA VAL A 173 -13.14 -0.14 8.58
C VAL A 173 -13.52 -1.58 8.92
N GLU A 174 -13.30 -2.49 8.00
CA GLU A 174 -13.38 -3.93 8.21
C GLU A 174 -11.97 -4.49 8.37
N PRO A 175 -11.58 -5.00 9.54
CA PRO A 175 -10.33 -5.72 9.71
C PRO A 175 -10.45 -7.11 9.10
N ILE A 176 -9.39 -7.56 8.43
CA ILE A 176 -9.33 -8.84 7.74
C ILE A 176 -8.03 -9.54 8.15
N LEU A 177 -8.12 -10.76 8.66
CA LEU A 177 -6.93 -11.51 9.05
C LEU A 177 -6.05 -11.77 7.82
N GLY A 178 -4.89 -11.16 7.82
CA GLY A 178 -3.84 -11.33 6.85
C GLY A 178 -2.81 -12.37 7.30
N ARG A 179 -1.69 -12.42 6.59
CA ARG A 179 -0.53 -13.24 6.94
C ARG A 179 0.75 -12.45 6.76
N HIS A 180 1.65 -12.54 7.73
CA HIS A 180 2.96 -11.93 7.62
C HIS A 180 3.81 -12.60 6.54
N GLY A 181 4.58 -11.80 5.80
CA GLY A 181 5.54 -12.33 4.83
C GLY A 181 6.78 -12.88 5.52
N GLU A 182 7.08 -14.14 5.27
CA GLU A 182 8.32 -14.77 5.70
C GLU A 182 9.12 -15.16 4.47
N PRO A 183 10.28 -14.54 4.23
CA PRO A 183 11.15 -14.98 3.16
C PRO A 183 11.74 -16.37 3.48
N PRO A 184 11.97 -17.23 2.48
CA PRO A 184 12.70 -18.48 2.68
C PRO A 184 14.08 -18.24 3.30
N LYS A 185 14.55 -19.15 4.16
CA LYS A 185 15.83 -19.02 4.89
C LYS A 185 17.02 -18.72 3.98
N ASN A 186 17.14 -19.43 2.86
CA ASN A 186 18.20 -19.21 1.88
C ASN A 186 18.18 -17.79 1.29
N VAL A 187 17.01 -17.18 1.18
CA VAL A 187 16.84 -15.80 0.71
C VAL A 187 17.32 -14.83 1.80
N THR A 188 16.95 -15.08 3.05
CA THR A 188 17.40 -14.28 4.18
C THR A 188 18.93 -14.35 4.35
N GLU A 189 19.51 -15.54 4.27
CA GLU A 189 20.97 -15.75 4.35
C GLU A 189 21.73 -15.06 3.22
N ALA A 190 21.26 -15.20 1.97
CA ALA A 190 21.85 -14.53 0.82
C ALA A 190 21.82 -13.02 0.97
N PHE A 191 20.72 -12.49 1.51
CA PHE A 191 20.60 -11.08 1.78
C PHE A 191 21.52 -10.60 2.89
N ASP A 192 21.56 -11.27 4.02
CA ASP A 192 22.43 -10.93 5.14
C ASP A 192 23.91 -10.89 4.70
N ASN A 193 24.28 -11.82 3.83
CA ASN A 193 25.62 -11.85 3.25
C ASN A 193 25.91 -10.68 2.30
N ALA A 194 24.96 -10.37 1.40
CA ALA A 194 25.06 -9.21 0.52
C ALA A 194 25.12 -7.91 1.32
N LEU A 195 24.34 -7.81 2.36
CA LEU A 195 24.29 -6.68 3.27
C LEU A 195 25.63 -6.46 3.97
N LYS A 196 26.19 -7.51 4.56
CA LYS A 196 27.51 -7.46 5.21
C LYS A 196 28.63 -7.06 4.26
N ALA A 197 28.49 -7.40 2.96
CA ALA A 197 29.49 -7.11 1.93
C ALA A 197 29.42 -5.67 1.39
N THR A 198 28.25 -5.04 1.44
CA THR A 198 28.00 -3.76 0.72
C THR A 198 27.77 -2.56 1.62
N ALA A 199 27.50 -2.78 2.91
CA ALA A 199 27.13 -1.71 3.82
C ALA A 199 28.19 -1.47 4.89
N PRO A 200 28.41 -0.19 5.28
CA PRO A 200 29.17 0.09 6.46
C PRO A 200 28.48 -0.52 7.70
N ALA A 201 29.27 -1.13 8.57
CA ALA A 201 28.73 -1.64 9.84
C ALA A 201 28.10 -0.48 10.64
N PRO A 202 26.92 -0.68 11.25
CA PRO A 202 26.31 0.34 12.07
C PRO A 202 27.18 0.70 13.27
N THR A 203 27.20 1.97 13.66
CA THR A 203 27.90 2.42 14.87
C THR A 203 27.23 1.89 16.13
N LYS A 204 27.94 1.97 17.27
CA LYS A 204 27.35 1.58 18.56
C LYS A 204 26.13 2.41 18.92
N GLU A 205 26.16 3.70 18.58
CA GLU A 205 25.07 4.65 18.81
C GLU A 205 23.85 4.28 17.96
N GLN A 206 24.06 3.94 16.69
CA GLN A 206 22.98 3.49 15.78
C GLN A 206 22.35 2.18 16.26
N ILE A 207 23.17 1.25 16.77
CA ILE A 207 22.67 0.01 17.36
C ILE A 207 21.85 0.31 18.61
N ALA A 208 22.33 1.18 19.49
CA ALA A 208 21.61 1.55 20.71
C ALA A 208 20.27 2.25 20.40
N GLU A 209 20.27 3.18 19.44
CA GLU A 209 19.06 3.84 18.95
C GLU A 209 18.04 2.82 18.40
N ARG A 210 18.47 1.93 17.51
CA ARG A 210 17.63 0.87 16.95
C ARG A 210 17.05 -0.07 18.02
N ASN A 211 17.82 -0.40 19.05
CA ASN A 211 17.34 -1.23 20.15
C ASN A 211 16.21 -0.53 20.93
N LYS A 212 16.35 0.78 21.24
CA LYS A 212 15.26 1.57 21.85
C LYS A 212 14.00 1.61 21.00
N ILE A 213 14.14 1.72 19.69
CA ILE A 213 13.00 1.66 18.78
C ILE A 213 12.35 0.27 18.80
N ARG A 214 13.19 -0.78 18.80
CA ARG A 214 12.73 -2.18 18.83
C ARG A 214 11.93 -2.52 20.08
N GLU A 215 12.26 -1.93 21.22
CA GLU A 215 11.54 -2.11 22.48
C GLU A 215 10.08 -1.62 22.41
N ARG A 216 9.75 -0.74 21.47
CA ARG A 216 8.39 -0.20 21.27
C ARG A 216 7.53 -1.08 20.35
N GLY A 217 8.12 -2.05 19.64
CA GLY A 217 7.43 -3.09 18.89
C GLY A 217 7.39 -4.43 19.63
N THR A 218 6.90 -5.47 18.98
CA THR A 218 6.94 -6.85 19.45
C THR A 218 7.55 -7.78 18.42
N ASN A 219 8.29 -8.79 18.91
CA ASN A 219 8.78 -9.90 18.09
C ASN A 219 8.08 -11.22 18.48
N ASP A 220 6.88 -11.14 19.06
CA ASP A 220 6.08 -12.31 19.39
C ASP A 220 5.78 -13.12 18.10
N PRO A 221 6.08 -14.42 18.06
CA PRO A 221 5.88 -15.23 16.87
C PRO A 221 4.41 -15.29 16.40
N ARG A 222 3.45 -14.98 17.27
CA ARG A 222 2.04 -14.86 16.90
C ARG A 222 1.77 -13.74 15.89
N VAL A 223 2.67 -12.75 15.75
CA VAL A 223 2.57 -11.74 14.68
C VAL A 223 2.46 -12.40 13.31
N VAL A 224 3.22 -13.46 13.08
CA VAL A 224 3.26 -14.15 11.77
C VAL A 224 1.95 -14.91 11.48
N THR A 225 1.39 -15.57 12.48
CA THR A 225 0.28 -16.52 12.30
C THR A 225 -1.10 -15.92 12.47
N GLU A 226 -1.24 -14.95 13.37
CA GLU A 226 -2.55 -14.38 13.77
C GLU A 226 -2.50 -12.88 14.10
N GLY A 227 -1.33 -12.26 13.99
CA GLY A 227 -1.09 -10.88 14.39
C GLY A 227 -1.04 -9.87 13.26
N THR A 228 -1.29 -10.28 12.01
CA THR A 228 -1.27 -9.40 10.84
C THR A 228 -2.68 -9.16 10.35
N ILE A 229 -3.08 -7.88 10.24
CA ILE A 229 -4.41 -7.45 9.82
C ILE A 229 -4.30 -6.62 8.55
N ALA A 230 -5.05 -6.98 7.53
CA ALA A 230 -5.37 -6.09 6.42
C ALA A 230 -6.63 -5.29 6.78
N TYR A 231 -6.77 -4.08 6.25
CA TYR A 231 -7.93 -3.24 6.50
C TYR A 231 -8.61 -2.84 5.19
N LEU A 232 -9.91 -3.16 5.09
CA LEU A 232 -10.78 -2.61 4.07
C LEU A 232 -11.45 -1.36 4.61
N ILE A 233 -11.02 -0.20 4.15
CA ILE A 233 -11.59 1.10 4.50
C ILE A 233 -12.60 1.46 3.42
N THR A 234 -13.85 1.70 3.81
CA THR A 234 -14.93 2.11 2.91
C THR A 234 -15.42 3.48 3.32
N LEU A 235 -15.27 4.48 2.45
CA LEU A 235 -15.79 5.82 2.66
C LEU A 235 -17.33 5.82 2.51
N ASP A 236 -17.99 6.85 3.04
CA ASP A 236 -19.46 6.95 3.03
C ASP A 236 -20.07 6.84 1.65
N ASN A 237 -19.39 7.39 0.64
CA ASN A 237 -19.80 7.31 -0.75
C ASN A 237 -19.51 5.96 -1.42
N GLY A 238 -18.94 4.99 -0.69
CA GLY A 238 -18.64 3.65 -1.18
C GLY A 238 -17.26 3.50 -1.83
N PHE A 239 -16.39 4.51 -1.82
CA PHE A 239 -14.99 4.40 -2.25
C PHE A 239 -14.22 3.45 -1.31
N ARG A 240 -13.44 2.53 -1.85
CA ARG A 240 -12.82 1.43 -1.12
C ARG A 240 -11.31 1.46 -1.22
N ILE A 241 -10.67 1.38 -0.07
CA ILE A 241 -9.21 1.32 0.07
C ILE A 241 -8.86 0.02 0.77
N MET A 242 -8.00 -0.80 0.15
CA MET A 242 -7.39 -1.95 0.82
C MET A 242 -6.00 -1.57 1.30
N PHE A 243 -5.77 -1.68 2.59
CA PHE A 243 -4.45 -1.53 3.18
C PHE A 243 -3.91 -2.88 3.64
N ARG A 244 -2.66 -3.17 3.26
CA ARG A 244 -1.96 -4.38 3.68
C ARG A 244 -0.48 -4.07 3.87
N ASP A 245 -0.03 -4.15 5.09
CA ASP A 245 1.31 -3.75 5.52
C ASP A 245 2.38 -4.84 5.35
N SER A 246 1.99 -6.06 4.99
CA SER A 246 2.91 -7.19 4.88
C SER A 246 2.71 -8.02 3.62
N GLY A 247 3.81 -8.52 3.06
CA GLY A 247 3.85 -9.27 1.80
C GLY A 247 3.56 -10.78 1.94
N GLY A 248 2.83 -11.22 2.96
CA GLY A 248 2.46 -12.64 3.12
C GLY A 248 1.43 -13.12 2.09
N ALA A 249 1.17 -14.42 2.06
CA ALA A 249 0.18 -15.00 1.14
C ALA A 249 -1.24 -14.47 1.42
N ILE A 250 -2.07 -14.40 0.38
CA ILE A 250 -3.50 -14.08 0.50
C ILE A 250 -4.19 -15.16 1.33
N THR A 251 -4.94 -14.74 2.34
CA THR A 251 -5.70 -15.61 3.24
C THR A 251 -7.11 -15.92 2.70
N ASP A 252 -7.76 -16.91 3.27
CA ASP A 252 -9.16 -17.20 2.93
C ASP A 252 -10.10 -16.10 3.44
N TYR A 253 -9.74 -15.38 4.49
CA TYR A 253 -10.48 -14.21 4.96
C TYR A 253 -10.44 -13.06 3.94
N GLU A 254 -9.27 -12.80 3.35
CA GLU A 254 -9.12 -11.82 2.28
C GLU A 254 -9.89 -12.24 1.03
N LYS A 255 -9.82 -13.52 0.64
CA LYS A 255 -10.61 -14.06 -0.49
C LYS A 255 -12.11 -13.90 -0.26
N ALA A 256 -12.61 -14.20 0.95
CA ALA A 256 -14.02 -14.06 1.31
C ALA A 256 -14.47 -12.59 1.26
N ALA A 257 -13.68 -11.66 1.79
CA ALA A 257 -13.94 -10.24 1.69
C ALA A 257 -14.03 -9.80 0.23
N MET A 258 -13.06 -10.19 -0.60
CA MET A 258 -13.03 -9.83 -2.02
C MET A 258 -14.14 -10.47 -2.83
N ALA A 259 -14.55 -11.71 -2.50
CA ALA A 259 -15.72 -12.35 -3.14
C ALA A 259 -17.00 -11.54 -2.90
N ARG A 260 -17.14 -10.91 -1.74
CA ARG A 260 -18.31 -10.07 -1.37
C ARG A 260 -18.29 -8.71 -2.04
N ILE A 261 -17.12 -8.05 -2.18
CA ILE A 261 -17.03 -6.67 -2.68
C ILE A 261 -16.56 -6.55 -4.12
N GLY A 262 -15.97 -7.61 -4.68
CA GLY A 262 -15.51 -7.70 -6.06
C GLY A 262 -14.14 -7.04 -6.31
N ARG A 263 -13.97 -5.77 -5.95
CA ARG A 263 -12.76 -4.97 -6.22
C ARG A 263 -12.66 -3.77 -5.28
N VAL A 264 -11.48 -3.15 -5.24
CA VAL A 264 -11.24 -1.89 -4.51
C VAL A 264 -10.85 -0.77 -5.48
N ASP A 265 -11.00 0.48 -5.05
CA ASP A 265 -10.56 1.64 -5.82
C ASP A 265 -9.04 1.84 -5.68
N VAL A 266 -8.52 1.69 -4.47
CA VAL A 266 -7.09 1.84 -4.17
C VAL A 266 -6.59 0.65 -3.37
N ALA A 267 -5.41 0.12 -3.71
CA ALA A 267 -4.67 -0.82 -2.88
C ALA A 267 -3.33 -0.21 -2.45
N LEU A 268 -3.16 -0.08 -1.14
CA LEU A 268 -1.91 0.31 -0.48
C LEU A 268 -1.28 -0.98 0.06
N VAL A 269 -0.24 -1.48 -0.62
CA VAL A 269 0.26 -2.83 -0.35
C VAL A 269 1.76 -2.85 -0.18
N ALA A 270 2.22 -3.53 0.85
CA ALA A 270 3.64 -3.78 1.06
C ALA A 270 4.26 -4.55 -0.10
N VAL A 271 5.31 -3.98 -0.66
CA VAL A 271 6.30 -4.72 -1.44
C VAL A 271 7.34 -5.19 -0.44
N SER A 272 7.18 -6.41 0.06
CA SER A 272 8.01 -6.94 1.13
C SER A 272 9.50 -6.70 0.88
N ALA A 273 10.20 -6.34 1.94
CA ALA A 273 11.64 -6.09 1.95
C ALA A 273 12.52 -7.30 1.60
N SER A 274 11.97 -8.47 1.34
CA SER A 274 12.78 -9.62 0.96
C SER A 274 13.36 -9.44 -0.45
N PHE A 275 14.59 -9.58 -0.57
CA PHE A 275 15.66 -9.10 -1.40
C PHE A 275 15.80 -9.72 -2.80
N LEU A 276 14.94 -10.62 -3.18
CA LEU A 276 14.85 -11.08 -4.54
C LEU A 276 13.68 -10.36 -5.20
N HIS A 277 13.97 -9.35 -5.97
CA HIS A 277 13.00 -8.56 -6.75
C HIS A 277 11.88 -9.41 -7.34
N THR A 278 12.22 -10.58 -7.88
CA THR A 278 11.26 -11.48 -8.52
C THR A 278 10.23 -12.03 -7.55
N LEU A 279 10.64 -12.55 -6.38
CA LEU A 279 9.69 -13.15 -5.44
C LEU A 279 8.79 -12.11 -4.76
N THR A 280 9.33 -10.94 -4.43
CA THR A 280 8.54 -9.86 -3.82
C THR A 280 7.57 -9.25 -4.80
N SER A 281 7.99 -9.04 -6.05
CA SER A 281 7.12 -8.54 -7.10
C SER A 281 6.02 -9.54 -7.44
N GLN A 282 6.32 -10.84 -7.50
CA GLN A 282 5.30 -11.89 -7.70
C GLN A 282 4.27 -11.89 -6.57
N ARG A 283 4.69 -11.78 -5.31
CA ARG A 283 3.78 -11.74 -4.16
C ARG A 283 2.91 -10.48 -4.19
N ALA A 284 3.49 -9.32 -4.50
CA ALA A 284 2.72 -8.09 -4.67
C ALA A 284 1.71 -8.20 -5.83
N LEU A 285 2.09 -8.87 -6.91
CA LEU A 285 1.19 -9.13 -8.05
C LEU A 285 0.03 -10.08 -7.67
N GLU A 286 0.26 -11.07 -6.80
CA GLU A 286 -0.82 -11.89 -6.23
C GLU A 286 -1.85 -11.03 -5.47
N HIS A 287 -1.40 -10.03 -4.70
CA HIS A 287 -2.29 -9.10 -4.02
C HIS A 287 -3.07 -8.24 -5.03
N VAL A 288 -2.41 -7.75 -6.06
CA VAL A 288 -3.08 -6.99 -7.14
C VAL A 288 -4.17 -7.82 -7.82
N ARG A 289 -3.87 -9.08 -8.15
CA ARG A 289 -4.86 -10.02 -8.73
C ARG A 289 -6.04 -10.28 -7.81
N ALA A 290 -5.78 -10.40 -6.49
CA ALA A 290 -6.81 -10.65 -5.51
C ALA A 290 -7.70 -9.43 -5.28
N TYR A 291 -7.12 -8.25 -5.11
CA TYR A 291 -7.85 -7.02 -4.77
C TYR A 291 -8.42 -6.28 -5.98
N LYS A 292 -7.87 -6.51 -7.17
CA LYS A 292 -8.31 -5.91 -8.44
C LYS A 292 -8.48 -4.38 -8.32
N PRO A 293 -7.43 -3.65 -7.88
CA PRO A 293 -7.54 -2.21 -7.64
C PRO A 293 -7.62 -1.44 -8.96
N ASP A 294 -8.22 -0.24 -8.94
CA ASP A 294 -8.04 0.73 -10.01
C ASP A 294 -6.67 1.42 -9.91
N VAL A 295 -6.23 1.67 -8.68
CA VAL A 295 -4.93 2.28 -8.39
C VAL A 295 -4.15 1.44 -7.40
N TYR A 296 -2.91 1.15 -7.72
CA TYR A 296 -1.96 0.44 -6.87
C TYR A 296 -0.86 1.39 -6.38
N VAL A 297 -0.65 1.43 -5.08
CA VAL A 297 0.41 2.23 -4.42
C VAL A 297 1.28 1.30 -3.57
N PRO A 298 2.57 1.16 -3.88
CA PRO A 298 3.47 0.31 -3.11
C PRO A 298 3.88 0.96 -1.80
N GLY A 299 3.99 0.17 -0.74
CA GLY A 299 4.68 0.52 0.50
C GLY A 299 5.85 -0.41 0.77
N HIS A 300 6.63 -0.14 1.81
CA HIS A 300 7.74 -0.97 2.29
C HIS A 300 8.91 -1.15 1.29
N HIS A 301 9.00 -0.29 0.30
CA HIS A 301 10.06 -0.33 -0.73
C HIS A 301 11.26 0.55 -0.38
N ASP A 302 11.16 1.35 0.67
CA ASP A 302 12.23 2.17 1.23
C ASP A 302 12.91 1.55 2.46
N ALA A 303 12.60 0.30 2.77
CA ALA A 303 13.27 -0.38 3.86
C ALA A 303 14.78 -0.40 3.56
N PRO A 304 15.56 0.56 4.08
CA PRO A 304 16.95 0.64 3.72
C PRO A 304 17.70 -0.29 4.66
N PHE A 305 17.91 -1.44 4.18
CA PHE A 305 19.16 -1.99 4.56
C PHE A 305 20.18 -1.31 3.62
N ASN A 306 20.84 -0.26 4.16
CA ASN A 306 21.94 0.47 3.55
C ASN A 306 21.67 1.32 2.31
N GLY A 307 20.59 2.07 2.30
CA GLY A 307 20.32 3.04 1.25
C GLY A 307 19.92 2.44 -0.09
N LEU A 308 19.63 1.16 -0.14
CA LEU A 308 19.08 0.52 -1.33
C LEU A 308 17.57 0.74 -1.36
N TRP A 309 17.16 1.88 -1.89
CA TRP A 309 15.80 2.09 -2.37
C TRP A 309 15.48 1.02 -3.40
N ARG A 310 14.30 0.40 -3.28
CA ARG A 310 13.89 -0.56 -4.28
C ARG A 310 13.19 0.15 -5.39
N ALA A 311 13.67 -0.11 -6.59
CA ALA A 311 12.96 0.25 -7.79
C ALA A 311 11.59 -0.45 -7.79
N THR A 312 10.54 0.33 -7.97
CA THR A 312 9.15 -0.18 -8.10
C THR A 312 8.79 -0.47 -9.55
N GLU A 313 9.59 0.01 -10.49
CA GLU A 313 9.37 -0.08 -11.93
C GLU A 313 9.20 -1.53 -12.44
N PRO A 314 9.99 -2.52 -11.99
CA PRO A 314 9.78 -3.90 -12.44
C PRO A 314 8.40 -4.44 -12.05
N LEU A 315 7.92 -4.15 -10.83
CA LEU A 315 6.58 -4.52 -10.40
C LEU A 315 5.51 -3.79 -11.21
N PHE A 316 5.70 -2.50 -11.46
CA PHE A 316 4.76 -1.70 -12.26
C PHE A 316 4.63 -2.23 -13.67
N GLN A 317 5.77 -2.65 -14.26
CA GLN A 317 5.74 -3.29 -15.59
C GLN A 317 4.96 -4.61 -15.55
N MET A 318 5.19 -5.46 -14.55
CA MET A 318 4.45 -6.72 -14.39
C MET A 318 2.94 -6.49 -14.24
N ILE A 319 2.54 -5.49 -13.45
CA ILE A 319 1.11 -5.12 -13.28
C ILE A 319 0.53 -4.65 -14.61
N LYS A 320 1.25 -3.81 -15.33
CA LYS A 320 0.82 -3.26 -16.61
C LYS A 320 0.71 -4.33 -17.71
N ASP A 321 1.61 -5.31 -17.71
CA ASP A 321 1.59 -6.41 -18.66
C ASP A 321 0.35 -7.30 -18.46
N GLU A 322 -0.10 -7.48 -17.21
CA GLU A 322 -1.31 -8.27 -16.91
C GLU A 322 -2.59 -7.46 -17.07
N ASN A 323 -2.59 -6.23 -16.64
CA ASN A 323 -3.76 -5.34 -16.71
C ASN A 323 -3.34 -3.88 -16.88
N PRO A 324 -3.29 -3.39 -18.15
CA PRO A 324 -2.88 -2.03 -18.46
C PRO A 324 -3.84 -0.95 -17.91
N ASN A 325 -5.04 -1.32 -17.44
CA ASN A 325 -5.98 -0.38 -16.85
C ASN A 325 -5.70 -0.06 -15.38
N ILE A 326 -4.82 -0.81 -14.72
CA ILE A 326 -4.42 -0.50 -13.35
C ILE A 326 -3.40 0.63 -13.38
N ILE A 327 -3.71 1.71 -12.69
CA ILE A 327 -2.80 2.84 -12.51
C ILE A 327 -1.82 2.50 -11.38
N THR A 328 -0.53 2.56 -11.67
CA THR A 328 0.52 2.37 -10.66
C THR A 328 1.11 3.71 -10.27
N VAL A 329 1.18 3.99 -8.97
CA VAL A 329 1.66 5.28 -8.45
C VAL A 329 2.70 5.05 -7.37
N SER A 330 3.88 5.66 -7.52
CA SER A 330 4.87 5.84 -6.46
C SER A 330 5.14 7.33 -6.29
N ARG A 331 5.25 7.78 -5.04
CA ARG A 331 5.54 9.17 -4.67
C ARG A 331 6.67 9.21 -3.66
N GLY A 332 7.36 10.33 -3.61
CA GLY A 332 8.28 10.64 -2.52
C GLY A 332 7.57 10.79 -1.19
N TYR A 333 8.36 10.85 -0.10
CA TYR A 333 7.79 11.05 1.23
C TYR A 333 6.92 12.30 1.29
N ARG A 334 5.72 12.15 1.85
CA ARG A 334 4.74 13.21 2.08
C ARG A 334 4.12 13.83 0.83
N GLU A 335 4.58 13.44 -0.37
CA GLU A 335 3.95 13.91 -1.60
C GLU A 335 2.52 13.36 -1.69
N PRO A 336 1.52 14.22 -1.91
CA PRO A 336 0.13 13.79 -1.92
C PRO A 336 -0.24 13.02 -3.20
N ILE A 337 -1.10 12.04 -3.04
CA ILE A 337 -1.89 11.40 -4.09
C ILE A 337 -3.34 11.72 -3.75
N CYS A 338 -4.02 12.48 -4.61
CA CYS A 338 -5.41 12.85 -4.38
C CYS A 338 -6.37 12.14 -5.32
N PHE A 339 -7.54 11.82 -4.77
CA PHE A 339 -8.63 11.13 -5.47
C PHE A 339 -9.91 11.93 -5.33
N ASP A 340 -10.57 12.24 -6.44
CA ASP A 340 -11.99 12.56 -6.45
C ASP A 340 -12.76 11.24 -6.30
N THR A 341 -13.23 10.98 -5.09
CA THR A 341 -13.81 9.69 -4.72
C THR A 341 -15.12 9.40 -5.44
N GLU A 342 -15.93 10.41 -5.82
CA GLU A 342 -17.17 10.22 -6.57
C GLU A 342 -16.93 9.84 -8.04
N ASN A 343 -16.04 10.55 -8.71
CA ASN A 343 -15.70 10.24 -10.11
C ASN A 343 -15.10 8.84 -10.26
N ASN A 344 -14.33 8.37 -9.28
CA ASN A 344 -13.78 7.01 -9.31
C ASN A 344 -14.87 5.94 -9.15
N ILE A 345 -15.89 6.17 -8.32
CA ILE A 345 -17.03 5.27 -8.17
C ILE A 345 -17.85 5.18 -9.44
N GLN A 346 -18.13 6.31 -10.11
CA GLN A 346 -18.86 6.34 -11.37
C GLN A 346 -18.16 5.52 -12.46
N ARG A 347 -16.83 5.60 -12.55
CA ARG A 347 -16.05 4.77 -13.47
C ARG A 347 -16.14 3.28 -13.13
N ARG A 348 -16.17 2.92 -11.84
CA ARG A 348 -16.32 1.53 -11.41
C ARG A 348 -17.69 0.97 -11.80
N GLN A 349 -18.76 1.75 -11.70
CA GLN A 349 -20.12 1.34 -12.05
C GLN A 349 -20.35 1.25 -13.56
N GLY A 350 -19.60 2.01 -14.36
CA GLY A 350 -19.68 2.01 -15.82
C GLY A 350 -18.82 0.95 -16.51
N ARG A 351 -18.08 0.12 -15.76
CA ARG A 351 -17.28 -1.02 -16.23
C ARG A 351 -17.93 -2.31 -15.76
#